data_996450f8a510c9f3321cb1003b2f7dc6
#
_entry.id   996450f8a510c9f3321cb1003b2f7dc6
#
_cell.length_a   1.000
_cell.length_b   1.000
_cell.length_c   1.000
_cell.angle_alpha   90.00
_cell.angle_beta   90.00
_cell.angle_gamma   90.00
#
_symmetry.space_group_name_H-M   'P 1'
#
loop_
_entity.id
_entity.type
_entity.pdbx_description
1 polymer ?
#
loop_
_entity_poly.entity_id
_entity_poly.type
_entity_poly.pdbx_seq_one_letter_code
_entity_poly.pdbx_strand_id
1 'polypeptide(L)'
;MPITRSASFAALARELATQPSLAATLQAIVEHAAATLPGAQDAAITMKRGSQRYETVASTGELPLQVDAIQYRTNEGPCLQALEQHHVFRSDDLGADPRWPAFGREAAAKTPVTSMMSHRLFLEDSDTIGALNLYSREPAAFAELELTALDDLATHCAIALAKAAEREQNQHLRAALESNRDIGIAIGILMATKLVTKQQAFDALRITSQHTHRKLHLVALEVAETGELPQFQPLPADLDPTSLS
;
A
#
# COMPACT_ATOMS: atom_id res chain seq x y z
N MET A 1 30.60 11.22 16.33
CA MET A 1 30.35 12.49 15.65
C MET A 1 28.85 12.61 15.42
N PRO A 2 28.18 13.66 15.87
CA PRO A 2 26.76 13.84 15.61
C PRO A 2 26.58 14.04 14.10
N ILE A 3 25.90 13.10 13.46
CA ILE A 3 25.42 13.27 12.09
C ILE A 3 24.42 14.41 12.16
N THR A 4 24.69 15.51 11.45
CA THR A 4 23.78 16.66 11.42
C THR A 4 22.43 16.18 10.90
N ARG A 5 21.33 16.60 11.51
CA ARG A 5 19.92 16.28 11.12
C ARG A 5 19.71 16.34 9.60
N SER A 6 20.24 17.38 8.95
CA SER A 6 20.18 17.56 7.50
C SER A 6 20.80 16.41 6.70
N ALA A 7 21.90 15.82 7.18
CA ALA A 7 22.54 14.69 6.50
C ALA A 7 21.70 13.39 6.63
N SER A 8 20.98 13.21 7.75
CA SER A 8 20.09 12.08 7.97
C SER A 8 18.86 12.14 7.04
N PHE A 9 18.21 13.30 6.93
CA PHE A 9 17.06 13.47 6.02
C PHE A 9 17.44 13.34 4.54
N ALA A 10 18.60 13.85 4.13
CA ALA A 10 19.09 13.68 2.77
C ALA A 10 19.41 12.20 2.43
N ALA A 11 19.87 11.43 3.41
CA ALA A 11 20.07 10.01 3.25
C ALA A 11 18.74 9.25 3.11
N LEU A 12 17.78 9.54 4.00
CA LEU A 12 16.43 8.99 3.92
C LEU A 12 15.76 9.33 2.58
N ALA A 13 15.78 10.58 2.15
CA ALA A 13 15.16 10.99 0.89
C ALA A 13 15.75 10.24 -0.31
N ARG A 14 17.06 9.98 -0.32
CA ARG A 14 17.71 9.17 -1.36
C ARG A 14 17.28 7.70 -1.28
N GLU A 15 17.23 7.13 -0.10
CA GLU A 15 16.77 5.76 0.13
C GLU A 15 15.34 5.57 -0.37
N LEU A 16 14.42 6.45 0.05
CA LEU A 16 13.01 6.39 -0.36
C LEU A 16 12.86 6.59 -1.88
N ALA A 17 13.69 7.44 -2.51
CA ALA A 17 13.64 7.67 -3.95
C ALA A 17 14.04 6.45 -4.78
N THR A 18 14.80 5.52 -4.22
CA THR A 18 15.29 4.30 -4.91
C THR A 18 14.38 3.08 -4.69
N GLN A 19 13.36 3.19 -3.84
CA GLN A 19 12.46 2.06 -3.59
C GLN A 19 11.72 1.62 -4.86
N PRO A 20 11.57 0.30 -5.10
CA PRO A 20 11.02 -0.22 -6.34
C PRO A 20 9.50 -0.06 -6.45
N SER A 21 8.78 0.09 -5.34
CA SER A 21 7.33 0.16 -5.29
C SER A 21 6.83 1.05 -4.15
N LEU A 22 5.54 1.41 -4.19
CA LEU A 22 4.88 2.11 -3.09
C LEU A 22 4.95 1.29 -1.79
N ALA A 23 4.72 -0.01 -1.85
CA ALA A 23 4.80 -0.88 -0.68
C ALA A 23 6.21 -0.89 -0.06
N ALA A 24 7.27 -0.97 -0.88
CA ALA A 24 8.64 -0.89 -0.40
C ALA A 24 8.97 0.49 0.21
N THR A 25 8.43 1.57 -0.36
CA THR A 25 8.58 2.93 0.19
C THR A 25 7.93 3.05 1.56
N LEU A 26 6.70 2.55 1.72
CA LEU A 26 5.97 2.53 2.99
C LEU A 26 6.72 1.73 4.05
N GLN A 27 7.25 0.56 3.69
CA GLN A 27 8.01 -0.29 4.60
C GLN A 27 9.32 0.39 5.05
N ALA A 28 10.08 0.99 4.14
CA ALA A 28 11.30 1.73 4.46
C ALA A 28 11.04 2.91 5.42
N ILE A 29 9.89 3.58 5.28
CA ILE A 29 9.49 4.68 6.18
C ILE A 29 9.29 4.18 7.62
N VAL A 30 8.53 3.10 7.82
CA VAL A 30 8.24 2.60 9.17
C VAL A 30 9.50 2.05 9.84
N GLU A 31 10.37 1.37 9.09
CA GLU A 31 11.64 0.88 9.59
C GLU A 31 12.57 2.02 10.00
N HIS A 32 12.68 3.05 9.15
CA HIS A 32 13.46 4.24 9.47
C HIS A 32 12.91 4.98 10.70
N ALA A 33 11.60 5.15 10.79
CA ALA A 33 10.97 5.83 11.93
C ALA A 33 11.24 5.11 13.25
N ALA A 34 11.06 3.79 13.29
CA ALA A 34 11.35 2.98 14.47
C ALA A 34 12.83 2.99 14.86
N ALA A 35 13.74 3.03 13.87
CA ALA A 35 15.19 3.00 14.11
C ALA A 35 15.77 4.35 14.56
N THR A 36 15.15 5.46 14.18
CA THR A 36 15.77 6.81 14.33
C THR A 36 15.04 7.75 15.27
N LEU A 37 13.73 7.57 15.47
CA LEU A 37 12.96 8.45 16.34
C LEU A 37 13.10 8.03 17.81
N PRO A 38 13.50 8.94 18.71
CA PRO A 38 13.62 8.64 20.12
C PRO A 38 12.31 8.12 20.72
N GLY A 39 12.40 7.04 21.49
CA GLY A 39 11.26 6.41 22.13
C GLY A 39 10.47 5.42 21.25
N ALA A 40 10.60 5.48 19.93
CA ALA A 40 9.94 4.55 19.03
C ALA A 40 10.59 3.15 19.11
N GLN A 41 9.79 2.13 19.42
CA GLN A 41 10.20 0.73 19.40
C GLN A 41 9.57 0.00 18.22
N ASP A 42 8.40 0.45 17.81
CA ASP A 42 7.67 -0.03 16.64
C ASP A 42 7.02 1.15 15.91
N ALA A 43 6.73 0.98 14.62
CA ALA A 43 6.05 1.98 13.82
C ALA A 43 5.09 1.32 12.81
N ALA A 44 4.07 2.07 12.38
CA ALA A 44 3.18 1.69 11.30
C ALA A 44 2.68 2.89 10.52
N ILE A 45 2.20 2.64 9.30
CA ILE A 45 1.45 3.62 8.51
C ILE A 45 0.04 3.11 8.30
N THR A 46 -0.93 3.94 8.69
CA THR A 46 -2.35 3.76 8.42
C THR A 46 -2.80 4.66 7.29
N MET A 47 -3.55 4.11 6.33
CA MET A 47 -4.22 4.89 5.28
C MET A 47 -5.74 4.83 5.44
N LYS A 48 -6.40 5.94 5.11
CA LYS A 48 -7.86 6.00 5.01
C LYS A 48 -8.28 5.57 3.61
N ARG A 49 -9.19 4.60 3.53
CA ARG A 49 -9.77 4.09 2.28
C ARG A 49 -11.25 4.47 2.22
N GLY A 50 -11.60 5.44 1.40
CA GLY A 50 -12.97 5.96 1.34
C GLY A 50 -13.38 6.69 2.63
N SER A 51 -14.67 6.68 2.97
CA SER A 51 -15.20 7.52 4.05
C SER A 51 -14.95 7.00 5.46
N GLN A 52 -14.83 5.67 5.67
CA GLN A 52 -14.78 5.07 7.02
C GLN A 52 -13.93 3.80 7.15
N ARG A 53 -13.12 3.47 6.16
CA ARG A 53 -12.25 2.29 6.23
C ARG A 53 -10.81 2.72 6.46
N TYR A 54 -10.19 2.15 7.49
CA TYR A 54 -8.78 2.33 7.79
C TYR A 54 -8.02 1.03 7.54
N GLU A 55 -6.80 1.14 7.06
CA GLU A 55 -5.94 0.01 6.74
C GLU A 55 -4.51 0.32 7.13
N THR A 56 -3.88 -0.56 7.91
CA THR A 56 -2.43 -0.49 8.17
C THR A 56 -1.72 -1.09 6.96
N VAL A 57 -1.03 -0.24 6.21
CA VAL A 57 -0.41 -0.58 4.91
C VAL A 57 1.08 -0.93 5.03
N ALA A 58 1.71 -0.58 6.15
CA ALA A 58 3.07 -0.98 6.50
C ALA A 58 3.23 -1.00 8.02
N SER A 59 4.05 -1.90 8.54
CA SER A 59 4.37 -2.00 9.96
C SER A 59 5.73 -2.66 10.18
N THR A 60 6.37 -2.37 11.30
CA THR A 60 7.63 -3.02 11.71
C THR A 60 7.43 -4.46 12.22
N GLY A 61 6.19 -4.86 12.50
CA GLY A 61 5.86 -6.19 12.98
C GLY A 61 4.38 -6.36 13.29
N GLU A 62 4.05 -7.43 14.02
CA GLU A 62 2.66 -7.76 14.36
C GLU A 62 2.07 -6.87 15.45
N LEU A 63 2.90 -6.34 16.35
CA LEU A 63 2.43 -5.55 17.48
C LEU A 63 1.69 -4.27 17.04
N PRO A 64 2.21 -3.45 16.11
CA PRO A 64 1.45 -2.34 15.54
C PRO A 64 0.12 -2.76 14.94
N LEU A 65 0.07 -3.89 14.22
CA LEU A 65 -1.16 -4.38 13.59
C LEU A 65 -2.23 -4.72 14.63
N GLN A 66 -1.82 -5.31 15.77
CA GLN A 66 -2.74 -5.62 16.87
C GLN A 66 -3.30 -4.35 17.51
N VAL A 67 -2.46 -3.34 17.76
CA VAL A 67 -2.88 -2.06 18.34
C VAL A 67 -3.81 -1.31 17.39
N ASP A 68 -3.47 -1.24 16.11
CA ASP A 68 -4.30 -0.58 15.09
C ASP A 68 -5.65 -1.27 14.93
N ALA A 69 -5.69 -2.60 14.93
CA ALA A 69 -6.95 -3.35 14.88
C ALA A 69 -7.88 -3.02 16.08
N ILE A 70 -7.30 -2.73 17.25
CA ILE A 70 -8.09 -2.27 18.39
C ILE A 70 -8.65 -0.88 18.13
N GLN A 71 -7.84 0.07 17.63
CA GLN A 71 -8.30 1.42 17.26
C GLN A 71 -9.47 1.35 16.26
N TYR A 72 -9.34 0.55 15.20
CA TYR A 72 -10.37 0.44 14.16
C TYR A 72 -11.68 -0.16 14.69
N ARG A 73 -11.61 -1.16 15.57
CA ARG A 73 -12.80 -1.79 16.16
C ARG A 73 -13.50 -0.91 17.19
N THR A 74 -12.74 -0.20 18.03
CA THR A 74 -13.30 0.68 19.05
C THR A 74 -13.72 2.03 18.49
N ASN A 75 -13.27 2.36 17.29
CA ASN A 75 -13.37 3.68 16.66
C ASN A 75 -12.81 4.79 17.57
N GLU A 76 -11.78 4.47 18.34
CA GLU A 76 -11.06 5.36 19.23
C GLU A 76 -9.55 5.20 19.05
N GLY A 77 -8.78 6.24 19.34
CA GLY A 77 -7.33 6.20 19.41
C GLY A 77 -6.61 7.35 18.69
N PRO A 78 -5.31 7.51 19.00
CA PRO A 78 -4.49 8.59 18.47
C PRO A 78 -4.44 8.64 16.95
N CYS A 79 -4.37 7.47 16.30
CA CYS A 79 -4.27 7.37 14.85
C CYS A 79 -5.54 7.89 14.15
N LEU A 80 -6.71 7.46 14.59
CA LEU A 80 -7.98 7.88 14.01
C LEU A 80 -8.20 9.37 14.19
N GLN A 81 -7.88 9.88 15.39
CA GLN A 81 -8.01 11.30 15.67
C GLN A 81 -7.01 12.14 14.87
N ALA A 82 -5.78 11.67 14.64
CA ALA A 82 -4.80 12.33 13.80
C ALA A 82 -5.29 12.45 12.34
N LEU A 83 -5.92 11.39 11.82
CA LEU A 83 -6.49 11.37 10.47
C LEU A 83 -7.69 12.31 10.31
N GLU A 84 -8.49 12.50 11.38
CA GLU A 84 -9.71 13.33 11.35
C GLU A 84 -9.45 14.81 11.64
N GLN A 85 -8.60 15.09 12.64
CA GLN A 85 -8.43 16.46 13.17
C GLN A 85 -7.15 17.16 12.70
N HIS A 86 -6.35 16.50 11.86
CA HIS A 86 -5.19 17.12 11.21
C HIS A 86 -4.06 17.57 12.16
N HIS A 87 -3.91 16.92 13.31
CA HIS A 87 -2.90 17.22 14.33
C HIS A 87 -2.08 15.98 14.71
N VAL A 88 -1.03 16.23 15.50
CA VAL A 88 -0.28 15.19 16.21
C VAL A 88 -1.05 14.81 17.48
N PHE A 89 -1.24 13.53 17.70
CA PHE A 89 -1.82 13.00 18.94
C PHE A 89 -0.82 12.09 19.62
N ARG A 90 -0.60 12.36 20.92
CA ARG A 90 0.27 11.59 21.79
C ARG A 90 -0.50 11.11 23.00
N SER A 91 -0.28 9.87 23.40
CA SER A 91 -0.66 9.32 24.69
C SER A 91 0.58 8.85 25.42
N ASP A 92 0.76 9.34 26.63
CA ASP A 92 1.87 8.96 27.51
C ASP A 92 1.58 7.66 28.27
N ASP A 93 0.30 7.33 28.47
CA ASP A 93 -0.19 6.08 29.01
C ASP A 93 -1.54 5.76 28.39
N LEU A 94 -1.58 4.81 27.47
CA LEU A 94 -2.80 4.40 26.78
C LEU A 94 -3.90 3.92 27.73
N GLY A 95 -3.52 3.17 28.76
CA GLY A 95 -4.47 2.61 29.73
C GLY A 95 -5.16 3.65 30.61
N ALA A 96 -4.50 4.79 30.83
CA ALA A 96 -4.97 5.87 31.68
C ALA A 96 -5.53 7.07 30.89
N ASP A 97 -5.46 7.07 29.57
CA ASP A 97 -5.83 8.23 28.74
C ASP A 97 -7.35 8.36 28.63
N PRO A 98 -7.96 9.43 29.20
CA PRO A 98 -9.40 9.60 29.22
C PRO A 98 -10.00 9.94 27.84
N ARG A 99 -9.19 10.30 26.85
CA ARG A 99 -9.66 10.64 25.50
C ARG A 99 -10.14 9.41 24.73
N TRP A 100 -9.58 8.23 25.03
CA TRP A 100 -9.86 6.98 24.33
C TRP A 100 -10.07 5.81 25.31
N PRO A 101 -11.13 5.84 26.11
CA PRO A 101 -11.29 4.89 27.23
C PRO A 101 -11.53 3.45 26.80
N ALA A 102 -12.20 3.21 25.67
CA ALA A 102 -12.42 1.85 25.16
C ALA A 102 -11.15 1.30 24.52
N PHE A 103 -10.49 2.09 23.69
CA PHE A 103 -9.20 1.75 23.06
C PHE A 103 -8.13 1.48 24.13
N GLY A 104 -7.91 2.42 25.04
CA GLY A 104 -6.87 2.32 26.09
C GLY A 104 -7.01 1.10 26.97
N ARG A 105 -8.24 0.82 27.44
CA ARG A 105 -8.52 -0.38 28.26
C ARG A 105 -8.17 -1.66 27.51
N GLU A 106 -8.55 -1.75 26.24
CA GLU A 106 -8.32 -2.96 25.48
C GLU A 106 -6.86 -3.11 25.06
N ALA A 107 -6.19 -2.02 24.65
CA ALA A 107 -4.77 -2.01 24.32
C ALA A 107 -3.92 -2.45 25.50
N ALA A 108 -4.16 -1.90 26.71
CA ALA A 108 -3.45 -2.28 27.93
C ALA A 108 -3.70 -3.74 28.35
N ALA A 109 -4.88 -4.29 28.05
CA ALA A 109 -5.19 -5.68 28.38
C ALA A 109 -4.59 -6.71 27.40
N LYS A 110 -4.38 -6.33 26.15
CA LYS A 110 -4.03 -7.27 25.05
C LYS A 110 -2.64 -7.07 24.47
N THR A 111 -2.00 -5.94 24.73
CA THR A 111 -0.70 -5.60 24.17
C THR A 111 0.23 -5.03 25.24
N PRO A 112 1.55 -5.13 25.07
CA PRO A 112 2.51 -4.50 25.96
C PRO A 112 2.73 -3.00 25.65
N VAL A 113 2.00 -2.41 24.71
CA VAL A 113 2.18 -1.00 24.34
C VAL A 113 1.59 -0.10 25.41
N THR A 114 2.41 0.81 25.91
CA THR A 114 2.03 1.75 26.97
C THR A 114 1.84 3.16 26.45
N SER A 115 2.73 3.63 25.57
CA SER A 115 2.61 4.95 24.97
C SER A 115 2.57 4.90 23.43
N MET A 116 1.91 5.88 22.82
CA MET A 116 1.72 5.96 21.39
C MET A 116 1.74 7.41 20.92
N MET A 117 2.26 7.62 19.72
CA MET A 117 2.19 8.91 19.03
C MET A 117 1.75 8.69 17.60
N SER A 118 0.87 9.54 17.09
CA SER A 118 0.38 9.50 15.72
C SER A 118 0.51 10.86 15.07
N HIS A 119 1.11 10.87 13.89
CA HIS A 119 1.31 12.07 13.08
C HIS A 119 0.67 11.88 11.71
N ARG A 120 -0.12 12.86 11.28
CA ARG A 120 -0.74 12.85 9.96
C ARG A 120 0.32 13.00 8.86
N LEU A 121 0.18 12.22 7.79
CA LEU A 121 0.92 12.36 6.54
C LEU A 121 0.03 13.07 5.51
N PHE A 122 0.45 14.26 5.04
CA PHE A 122 -0.31 15.09 4.10
C PHE A 122 0.62 15.88 3.17
N LEU A 123 0.10 16.32 2.04
CA LEU A 123 0.69 17.33 1.17
C LEU A 123 -0.19 18.57 1.21
N GLU A 124 0.41 19.79 1.07
CA GLU A 124 -0.24 21.08 1.29
C GLU A 124 -1.57 21.28 0.53
N ASP A 125 -1.73 20.70 -0.65
CA ASP A 125 -2.92 20.84 -1.50
C ASP A 125 -3.70 19.55 -1.69
N SER A 126 -3.47 18.53 -0.87
CA SER A 126 -4.09 17.21 -1.04
C SER A 126 -4.82 16.75 0.20
N ASP A 127 -5.77 15.83 -0.02
CA ASP A 127 -6.38 15.07 1.05
C ASP A 127 -5.33 14.31 1.88
N THR A 128 -5.71 13.99 3.12
CA THR A 128 -4.86 13.19 4.02
C THR A 128 -4.41 11.90 3.35
N ILE A 129 -3.10 11.71 3.20
CA ILE A 129 -2.51 10.48 2.65
C ILE A 129 -2.64 9.35 3.68
N GLY A 130 -2.34 9.63 4.96
CA GLY A 130 -2.38 8.64 6.02
C GLY A 130 -1.89 9.19 7.36
N ALA A 131 -1.55 8.30 8.29
CA ALA A 131 -0.89 8.63 9.56
C ALA A 131 0.31 7.71 9.80
N LEU A 132 1.42 8.29 10.26
CA LEU A 132 2.55 7.59 10.83
C LEU A 132 2.29 7.38 12.32
N ASN A 133 2.29 6.15 12.76
CA ASN A 133 2.06 5.75 14.13
C ASN A 133 3.36 5.22 14.73
N LEU A 134 3.69 5.66 15.94
CA LEU A 134 4.85 5.23 16.73
C LEU A 134 4.35 4.59 18.00
N TYR A 135 4.94 3.47 18.40
CA TYR A 135 4.54 2.68 19.56
C TYR A 135 5.73 2.44 20.48
N SER A 136 5.47 2.44 21.79
CA SER A 136 6.47 2.10 22.80
C SER A 136 5.83 1.29 23.95
N ARG A 137 6.63 0.40 24.51
CA ARG A 137 6.29 -0.35 25.72
C ARG A 137 6.62 0.46 26.99
N GLU A 138 7.25 1.62 26.83
CA GLU A 138 7.60 2.52 27.93
C GLU A 138 6.57 3.65 28.03
N PRO A 139 6.16 4.04 29.25
CA PRO A 139 5.29 5.21 29.42
C PRO A 139 6.02 6.49 29.05
N ALA A 140 5.30 7.47 28.54
CA ALA A 140 5.80 8.79 28.15
C ALA A 140 7.03 8.77 27.24
N ALA A 141 7.21 7.70 26.43
CA ALA A 141 8.40 7.51 25.58
C ALA A 141 8.59 8.64 24.55
N PHE A 142 7.54 9.36 24.21
CA PHE A 142 7.58 10.45 23.23
C PHE A 142 7.53 11.85 23.84
N ALA A 143 7.70 11.96 25.18
CA ALA A 143 7.61 13.25 25.88
C ALA A 143 8.66 14.26 25.39
N GLU A 144 9.89 13.80 25.15
CA GLU A 144 11.02 14.60 24.70
C GLU A 144 11.19 14.64 23.16
N LEU A 145 10.28 14.00 22.40
CA LEU A 145 10.36 13.99 20.95
C LEU A 145 9.99 15.38 20.40
N GLU A 146 10.94 16.02 19.72
CA GLU A 146 10.70 17.31 19.08
C GLU A 146 9.72 17.17 17.92
N LEU A 147 8.58 17.86 18.01
CA LEU A 147 7.53 17.82 16.98
C LEU A 147 8.05 18.27 15.62
N THR A 148 8.96 19.26 15.59
CA THR A 148 9.58 19.74 14.34
C THR A 148 10.35 18.65 13.59
N ALA A 149 11.03 17.76 14.31
CA ALA A 149 11.73 16.62 13.68
C ALA A 149 10.74 15.61 13.10
N LEU A 150 9.61 15.41 13.74
CA LEU A 150 8.54 14.56 13.26
C LEU A 150 7.81 15.18 12.06
N ASP A 151 7.57 16.49 12.09
CA ASP A 151 6.97 17.24 10.96
C ASP A 151 7.85 17.15 9.71
N ASP A 152 9.17 17.36 9.87
CA ASP A 152 10.13 17.23 8.77
C ASP A 152 10.12 15.81 8.18
N LEU A 153 10.15 14.78 9.04
CA LEU A 153 10.07 13.40 8.61
C LEU A 153 8.76 13.12 7.88
N ALA A 154 7.62 13.54 8.46
CA ALA A 154 6.30 13.34 7.88
C ALA A 154 6.17 13.98 6.50
N THR A 155 6.72 15.21 6.34
CA THR A 155 6.74 15.90 5.06
C THR A 155 7.54 15.14 4.01
N HIS A 156 8.76 14.69 4.34
CA HIS A 156 9.58 13.89 3.42
C HIS A 156 8.91 12.55 3.06
N CYS A 157 8.28 11.91 4.04
CA CYS A 157 7.53 10.67 3.82
C CYS A 157 6.33 10.91 2.89
N ALA A 158 5.56 11.98 3.11
CA ALA A 158 4.40 12.31 2.27
C ALA A 158 4.82 12.54 0.80
N ILE A 159 5.90 13.31 0.58
CA ILE A 159 6.45 13.54 -0.77
C ILE A 159 6.90 12.22 -1.42
N ALA A 160 7.61 11.37 -0.69
CA ALA A 160 8.08 10.08 -1.22
C ALA A 160 6.91 9.16 -1.57
N LEU A 161 5.87 9.11 -0.73
CA LEU A 161 4.66 8.31 -0.95
C LEU A 161 3.88 8.81 -2.18
N ALA A 162 3.66 10.12 -2.31
CA ALA A 162 2.99 10.69 -3.46
C ALA A 162 3.72 10.35 -4.77
N LYS A 163 5.05 10.49 -4.77
CA LYS A 163 5.88 10.14 -5.93
C LYS A 163 5.88 8.65 -6.25
N ALA A 164 5.86 7.79 -5.24
CA ALA A 164 5.78 6.34 -5.43
C ALA A 164 4.40 5.94 -6.00
N ALA A 165 3.31 6.52 -5.50
CA ALA A 165 1.96 6.30 -6.00
C ALA A 165 1.80 6.78 -7.45
N GLU A 166 2.35 7.95 -7.79
CA GLU A 166 2.36 8.47 -9.16
C GLU A 166 3.11 7.53 -10.12
N ARG A 167 4.28 7.02 -9.71
CA ARG A 167 5.04 6.06 -10.52
C ARG A 167 4.25 4.78 -10.78
N GLU A 168 3.63 4.23 -9.77
CA GLU A 168 2.81 3.01 -9.87
C GLU A 168 1.62 3.23 -10.82
N GLN A 169 0.93 4.35 -10.69
CA GLN A 169 -0.17 4.71 -11.59
C GLN A 169 0.32 4.87 -13.03
N ASN A 170 1.45 5.53 -13.26
CA ASN A 170 2.04 5.69 -14.58
C ASN A 170 2.46 4.34 -15.19
N GLN A 171 2.99 3.41 -14.39
CA GLN A 171 3.31 2.05 -14.85
C GLN A 171 2.04 1.29 -15.28
N HIS A 172 0.97 1.35 -14.48
CA HIS A 172 -0.30 0.74 -14.82
C HIS A 172 -0.92 1.32 -16.11
N LEU A 173 -0.86 2.65 -16.27
CA LEU A 173 -1.34 3.31 -17.48
C LEU A 173 -0.54 2.89 -18.73
N ARG A 174 0.78 2.82 -18.64
CA ARG A 174 1.64 2.34 -19.74
C ARG A 174 1.32 0.90 -20.11
N ALA A 175 1.23 0.01 -19.12
CA ALA A 175 0.87 -1.39 -19.36
C ALA A 175 -0.53 -1.53 -20.00
N ALA A 176 -1.51 -0.70 -19.59
CA ALA A 176 -2.82 -0.68 -20.21
C ALA A 176 -2.79 -0.17 -21.67
N LEU A 177 -1.98 0.85 -21.96
CA LEU A 177 -1.80 1.36 -23.34
C LEU A 177 -1.13 0.33 -24.25
N GLU A 178 -0.08 -0.34 -23.77
CA GLU A 178 0.58 -1.44 -24.49
C GLU A 178 -0.40 -2.58 -24.76
N SER A 179 -1.13 -3.04 -23.75
CA SER A 179 -2.15 -4.09 -23.89
C SER A 179 -3.24 -3.71 -24.90
N ASN A 180 -3.72 -2.47 -24.88
CA ASN A 180 -4.73 -2.00 -25.81
C ASN A 180 -4.20 -1.90 -27.25
N ARG A 181 -2.92 -1.53 -27.41
CA ARG A 181 -2.24 -1.51 -28.71
C ARG A 181 -2.17 -2.92 -29.30
N ASP A 182 -1.73 -3.91 -28.51
CA ASP A 182 -1.60 -5.29 -28.95
C ASP A 182 -2.96 -5.89 -29.35
N ILE A 183 -3.99 -5.61 -28.52
CA ILE A 183 -5.38 -5.99 -28.86
C ILE A 183 -5.82 -5.33 -30.17
N GLY A 184 -5.50 -4.06 -30.37
CA GLY A 184 -5.83 -3.34 -31.61
C GLY A 184 -5.16 -3.94 -32.85
N ILE A 185 -3.87 -4.30 -32.74
CA ILE A 185 -3.09 -4.97 -33.80
C ILE A 185 -3.71 -6.34 -34.11
N ALA A 186 -3.98 -7.16 -33.11
CA ALA A 186 -4.59 -8.48 -33.27
C ALA A 186 -5.96 -8.41 -33.95
N ILE A 187 -6.80 -7.45 -33.54
CA ILE A 187 -8.09 -7.19 -34.21
C ILE A 187 -7.87 -6.86 -35.70
N GLY A 188 -6.92 -5.97 -36.03
CA GLY A 188 -6.61 -5.63 -37.40
C GLY A 188 -6.16 -6.83 -38.26
N ILE A 189 -5.32 -7.69 -37.68
CA ILE A 189 -4.86 -8.93 -38.31
C ILE A 189 -6.03 -9.88 -38.58
N LEU A 190 -6.87 -10.14 -37.56
CA LEU A 190 -8.03 -10.99 -37.71
C LEU A 190 -9.05 -10.46 -38.72
N MET A 191 -9.30 -9.15 -38.71
CA MET A 191 -10.15 -8.51 -39.74
C MET A 191 -9.61 -8.75 -41.15
N ALA A 192 -8.31 -8.60 -41.35
CA ALA A 192 -7.67 -8.76 -42.66
C ALA A 192 -7.61 -10.24 -43.11
N THR A 193 -7.27 -11.14 -42.20
CA THR A 193 -7.04 -12.57 -42.52
C THR A 193 -8.31 -13.40 -42.54
N LYS A 194 -9.29 -13.09 -41.68
CA LYS A 194 -10.55 -13.84 -41.57
C LYS A 194 -11.75 -13.14 -42.19
N LEU A 195 -11.58 -11.94 -42.73
CA LEU A 195 -12.65 -11.12 -43.33
C LEU A 195 -13.84 -10.88 -42.37
N VAL A 196 -13.54 -10.65 -41.11
CA VAL A 196 -14.55 -10.42 -40.05
C VAL A 196 -14.62 -8.94 -39.65
N THR A 197 -15.71 -8.54 -39.00
CA THR A 197 -15.85 -7.18 -38.45
C THR A 197 -14.99 -6.99 -37.20
N LYS A 198 -14.73 -5.74 -36.83
CA LYS A 198 -14.01 -5.40 -35.60
C LYS A 198 -14.61 -6.08 -34.36
N GLN A 199 -15.93 -6.09 -34.24
CA GLN A 199 -16.65 -6.71 -33.13
C GLN A 199 -16.42 -8.22 -33.11
N GLN A 200 -16.55 -8.89 -34.23
CA GLN A 200 -16.32 -10.33 -34.35
C GLN A 200 -14.86 -10.70 -34.03
N ALA A 201 -13.89 -9.91 -34.48
CA ALA A 201 -12.49 -10.14 -34.14
C ALA A 201 -12.23 -9.98 -32.62
N PHE A 202 -12.79 -8.96 -31.99
CA PHE A 202 -12.69 -8.77 -30.53
C PHE A 202 -13.36 -9.92 -29.76
N ASP A 203 -14.55 -10.35 -30.17
CA ASP A 203 -15.26 -11.46 -29.54
C ASP A 203 -14.48 -12.78 -29.68
N ALA A 204 -13.83 -13.01 -30.81
CA ALA A 204 -12.95 -14.18 -31.02
C ALA A 204 -11.77 -14.18 -30.02
N LEU A 205 -11.09 -13.04 -29.86
CA LEU A 205 -10.01 -12.90 -28.87
C LEU A 205 -10.51 -13.13 -27.45
N ARG A 206 -11.67 -12.57 -27.08
CA ARG A 206 -12.28 -12.70 -25.77
C ARG A 206 -12.68 -14.15 -25.46
N ILE A 207 -13.31 -14.83 -26.40
CA ILE A 207 -13.69 -16.25 -26.27
C ILE A 207 -12.44 -17.12 -26.11
N THR A 208 -11.42 -16.92 -26.93
CA THR A 208 -10.14 -17.64 -26.82
C THR A 208 -9.47 -17.40 -25.45
N SER A 209 -9.44 -16.15 -24.99
CA SER A 209 -8.94 -15.79 -23.66
C SER A 209 -9.64 -16.54 -22.55
N GLN A 210 -10.97 -16.63 -22.59
CA GLN A 210 -11.78 -17.35 -21.61
C GLN A 210 -11.54 -18.86 -21.65
N HIS A 211 -11.51 -19.46 -22.84
CA HIS A 211 -11.32 -20.90 -23.01
C HIS A 211 -9.90 -21.35 -22.63
N THR A 212 -8.89 -20.52 -22.89
CA THR A 212 -7.49 -20.84 -22.58
C THR A 212 -7.08 -20.41 -21.17
N HIS A 213 -7.95 -19.74 -20.41
CA HIS A 213 -7.66 -19.13 -19.10
C HIS A 213 -6.44 -18.19 -19.13
N ARG A 214 -6.17 -17.55 -20.29
CA ARG A 214 -5.08 -16.61 -20.51
C ARG A 214 -5.60 -15.17 -20.56
N LYS A 215 -4.80 -14.22 -20.09
CA LYS A 215 -5.17 -12.80 -20.19
C LYS A 215 -5.34 -12.38 -21.65
N LEU A 216 -6.36 -11.57 -21.94
CA LEU A 216 -6.73 -11.14 -23.31
C LEU A 216 -5.54 -10.57 -24.10
N HIS A 217 -4.71 -9.73 -23.46
CA HIS A 217 -3.55 -9.14 -24.12
C HIS A 217 -2.49 -10.18 -24.50
N LEU A 218 -2.34 -11.27 -23.75
CA LEU A 218 -1.40 -12.35 -24.11
C LEU A 218 -1.88 -13.14 -25.32
N VAL A 219 -3.20 -13.36 -25.43
CA VAL A 219 -3.81 -13.95 -26.62
C VAL A 219 -3.66 -13.03 -27.83
N ALA A 220 -3.86 -11.72 -27.63
CA ALA A 220 -3.69 -10.71 -28.66
C ALA A 220 -2.23 -10.61 -29.16
N LEU A 221 -1.27 -10.67 -28.24
CA LEU A 221 0.16 -10.66 -28.58
C LEU A 221 0.52 -11.87 -29.47
N GLU A 222 0.05 -13.06 -29.12
CA GLU A 222 0.28 -14.27 -29.91
C GLU A 222 -0.34 -14.14 -31.31
N VAL A 223 -1.55 -13.59 -31.43
CA VAL A 223 -2.16 -13.31 -32.75
C VAL A 223 -1.33 -12.29 -33.51
N ALA A 224 -0.79 -11.26 -32.83
CA ALA A 224 0.06 -10.26 -33.49
C ALA A 224 1.37 -10.85 -34.03
N GLU A 225 1.91 -11.86 -33.36
CA GLU A 225 3.15 -12.55 -33.74
C GLU A 225 2.93 -13.65 -34.80
N THR A 226 1.85 -14.43 -34.66
CA THR A 226 1.62 -15.63 -35.48
C THR A 226 0.63 -15.40 -36.64
N GLY A 227 -0.23 -14.39 -36.53
CA GLY A 227 -1.35 -14.16 -37.43
C GLY A 227 -2.58 -15.04 -37.19
N GLU A 228 -2.54 -15.94 -36.19
CA GLU A 228 -3.58 -16.91 -35.90
C GLU A 228 -4.01 -16.91 -34.44
N LEU A 229 -5.28 -17.26 -34.20
CA LEU A 229 -5.77 -17.47 -32.84
C LEU A 229 -5.15 -18.75 -32.25
N PRO A 230 -4.70 -18.72 -30.97
CA PRO A 230 -4.28 -19.92 -30.26
C PRO A 230 -5.35 -21.00 -30.34
N GLN A 231 -4.95 -22.20 -30.77
CA GLN A 231 -5.87 -23.34 -30.82
C GLN A 231 -6.10 -23.86 -29.39
N PHE A 232 -7.36 -24.09 -29.05
CA PHE A 232 -7.72 -24.80 -27.82
C PHE A 232 -7.29 -26.26 -28.02
N GLN A 233 -6.24 -26.69 -27.32
CA GLN A 233 -5.98 -28.11 -27.09
C GLN A 233 -6.84 -28.53 -25.89
N PRO A 234 -7.88 -29.37 -26.07
CA PRO A 234 -8.54 -29.94 -24.92
C PRO A 234 -7.52 -30.74 -24.11
N LEU A 235 -7.58 -30.63 -22.78
CA LEU A 235 -6.78 -31.48 -21.90
C LEU A 235 -6.94 -32.94 -22.34
N PRO A 236 -5.85 -33.74 -22.38
CA PRO A 236 -5.97 -35.15 -22.68
C PRO A 236 -6.99 -35.80 -21.73
N ALA A 237 -7.89 -36.58 -22.31
CA ALA A 237 -9.04 -37.21 -21.60
C ALA A 237 -8.64 -38.24 -20.52
N ASP A 238 -7.35 -38.37 -20.21
CA ASP A 238 -6.79 -39.42 -19.35
C ASP A 238 -6.62 -39.03 -17.88
N LEU A 239 -7.16 -37.88 -17.45
CA LEU A 239 -7.29 -37.60 -16.01
C LEU A 239 -8.66 -38.07 -15.50
N ASP A 240 -8.79 -39.39 -15.30
CA ASP A 240 -9.89 -40.01 -14.58
C ASP A 240 -9.98 -39.42 -13.16
N PRO A 241 -11.10 -38.77 -12.77
CA PRO A 241 -11.26 -38.20 -11.44
C PRO A 241 -11.34 -39.26 -10.31
N THR A 242 -11.25 -40.53 -10.61
CA THR A 242 -11.34 -41.61 -9.62
C THR A 242 -10.02 -42.12 -9.06
N SER A 243 -8.87 -41.52 -9.43
CA SER A 243 -7.54 -41.95 -8.95
C SER A 243 -7.02 -41.21 -7.72
N LEU A 244 -7.84 -40.38 -7.03
CA LEU A 244 -7.53 -39.76 -5.74
C LEU A 244 -8.55 -40.23 -4.68
N SER A 245 -8.40 -41.52 -4.28
CA SER A 245 -8.97 -42.06 -3.05
C SER A 245 -7.89 -42.26 -2.03
#